data_6884cb5514b4ae8e54e6b3c7f365eb6d
#
_entry.id   6884cb5514b4ae8e54e6b3c7f365eb6d
#
_cell.length_a   1.000
_cell.length_b   1.000
_cell.length_c   1.000
_cell.angle_alpha   90.00
_cell.angle_beta   90.00
_cell.angle_gamma   90.00
#
_symmetry.space_group_name_H-M   'P 1'
#
loop_
_entity.id
_entity.type
_entity.pdbx_description
1 polymer ?
#
loop_
_entity_poly.entity_id
_entity_poly.type
_entity_poly.pdbx_seq_one_letter_code
_entity_poly.pdbx_strand_id
1 'polypeptide(L)'
;ARLLAYQLNKEVKDLECEMGLNTFYDKLRYMTDEGLYGDYILHSYTPSEIEEAATLMQPERNKLFNYSGLDLLMKRYLIRTYKGNVIENIQEMYLGIALHLAMPEKEDRMMWVEKIYDLLSKLEVTMATPTLSNARKPNHQLSSCFIDTVPDSLKGIYRSIDNFSQVSKFGGGMGMYFGKVRATGGNIRGFKGVAGGVIRWMKL
;
A
#
# COMPACT_ATOMS: atom_id res chain seq x y z
N ALA A 1 5.46 -18.12 -15.54
CA ALA A 1 6.18 -17.03 -14.92
C ALA A 1 7.06 -16.25 -15.89
N ARG A 2 8.05 -16.89 -16.56
CA ARG A 2 9.03 -16.18 -17.41
C ARG A 2 8.40 -15.36 -18.53
N LEU A 3 7.44 -15.92 -19.27
CA LEU A 3 6.72 -15.19 -20.34
C LEU A 3 5.93 -14.01 -19.80
N LEU A 4 5.27 -14.17 -18.65
CA LEU A 4 4.52 -13.10 -18.00
C LEU A 4 5.45 -11.95 -17.54
N ALA A 5 6.61 -12.29 -16.95
CA ALA A 5 7.61 -11.28 -16.58
C ALA A 5 8.19 -10.56 -17.79
N TYR A 6 8.45 -11.29 -18.87
CA TYR A 6 8.91 -10.69 -20.13
C TYR A 6 7.88 -9.74 -20.73
N GLN A 7 6.61 -10.18 -20.76
CA GLN A 7 5.50 -9.34 -21.26
C GLN A 7 5.37 -8.07 -20.43
N LEU A 8 5.37 -8.17 -19.09
CA LEU A 8 5.33 -7.01 -18.20
C LEU A 8 6.46 -6.02 -18.52
N ASN A 9 7.70 -6.51 -18.56
CA ASN A 9 8.86 -5.66 -18.82
C ASN A 9 8.77 -4.98 -20.21
N LYS A 10 8.27 -5.70 -21.21
CA LYS A 10 8.07 -5.15 -22.55
C LYS A 10 7.00 -4.04 -22.55
N GLU A 11 5.82 -4.31 -21.96
CA GLU A 11 4.72 -3.35 -21.88
C GLU A 11 5.14 -2.07 -21.15
N VAL A 12 5.85 -2.20 -20.02
CA VAL A 12 6.36 -1.04 -19.27
C VAL A 12 7.37 -0.25 -20.09
N LYS A 13 8.32 -0.93 -20.74
CA LYS A 13 9.34 -0.28 -21.57
C LYS A 13 8.76 0.41 -22.81
N ASP A 14 7.80 -0.21 -23.47
CA ASP A 14 7.12 0.37 -24.63
C ASP A 14 6.39 1.67 -24.21
N LEU A 15 5.74 1.66 -23.04
CA LEU A 15 5.06 2.82 -22.47
C LEU A 15 6.05 3.95 -22.09
N GLU A 16 7.18 3.60 -21.47
CA GLU A 16 8.26 4.55 -21.15
C GLU A 16 8.79 5.24 -22.40
N CYS A 17 9.05 4.47 -23.45
CA CYS A 17 9.51 5.01 -24.75
C CYS A 17 8.45 5.95 -25.37
N GLU A 18 7.18 5.57 -25.36
CA GLU A 18 6.08 6.38 -25.89
C GLU A 18 5.96 7.72 -25.13
N MET A 19 6.18 7.71 -23.83
CA MET A 19 6.10 8.90 -22.97
C MET A 19 7.40 9.71 -22.88
N GLY A 20 8.50 9.23 -23.44
CA GLY A 20 9.81 9.90 -23.38
C GLY A 20 10.45 9.85 -21.97
N LEU A 21 10.14 8.84 -21.17
CA LEU A 21 10.70 8.65 -19.83
C LEU A 21 12.03 7.92 -19.93
N ASN A 22 13.14 8.65 -19.82
CA ASN A 22 14.48 8.13 -20.10
C ASN A 22 15.21 7.65 -18.84
N THR A 23 14.84 8.17 -17.66
CA THR A 23 15.46 7.86 -16.37
C THR A 23 14.41 7.41 -15.36
N PHE A 24 14.85 6.76 -14.28
CA PHE A 24 13.95 6.40 -13.21
C PHE A 24 13.36 7.65 -12.52
N TYR A 25 14.17 8.70 -12.38
CA TYR A 25 13.71 9.99 -11.84
C TYR A 25 12.62 10.62 -12.71
N ASP A 26 12.79 10.64 -14.06
CA ASP A 26 11.75 11.14 -14.97
C ASP A 26 10.43 10.40 -14.79
N LYS A 27 10.51 9.09 -14.63
CA LYS A 27 9.36 8.23 -14.40
C LYS A 27 8.67 8.53 -13.07
N LEU A 28 9.43 8.68 -11.98
CA LEU A 28 8.87 9.05 -10.68
C LEU A 28 8.22 10.42 -10.74
N ARG A 29 8.85 11.39 -11.39
CA ARG A 29 8.29 12.74 -11.58
C ARG A 29 6.99 12.68 -12.35
N TYR A 30 6.95 12.00 -13.50
CA TYR A 30 5.71 11.81 -14.25
C TYR A 30 4.60 11.18 -13.40
N MET A 31 4.89 10.08 -12.69
CA MET A 31 3.89 9.44 -11.83
C MET A 31 3.43 10.33 -10.67
N THR A 32 4.31 11.21 -10.18
CA THR A 32 3.97 12.18 -9.13
C THR A 32 3.05 13.28 -9.67
N ASP A 33 3.38 13.82 -10.83
CA ASP A 33 2.56 14.86 -11.52
C ASP A 33 1.15 14.34 -11.85
N GLU A 34 1.05 13.06 -12.20
CA GLU A 34 -0.22 12.36 -12.43
C GLU A 34 -0.94 11.93 -11.12
N GLY A 35 -0.38 12.21 -9.95
CA GLY A 35 -0.96 11.80 -8.65
C GLY A 35 -0.96 10.30 -8.38
N LEU A 36 -0.12 9.53 -9.07
CA LEU A 36 0.03 8.08 -8.91
C LEU A 36 1.11 7.71 -7.89
N TYR A 37 2.09 8.59 -7.69
CA TYR A 37 3.22 8.44 -6.77
C TYR A 37 3.21 9.55 -5.74
N GLY A 38 3.75 9.30 -4.54
CA GLY A 38 3.80 10.29 -3.48
C GLY A 38 4.92 11.31 -3.71
N ASP A 39 4.59 12.60 -3.73
CA ASP A 39 5.50 13.73 -3.90
C ASP A 39 6.57 13.80 -2.78
N TYR A 40 6.25 13.26 -1.61
CA TYR A 40 7.16 13.18 -0.46
C TYR A 40 8.46 12.42 -0.76
N ILE A 41 8.47 11.49 -1.73
CA ILE A 41 9.70 10.81 -2.18
C ILE A 41 10.63 11.81 -2.89
N LEU A 42 10.08 12.58 -3.84
CA LEU A 42 10.85 13.61 -4.57
C LEU A 42 11.32 14.76 -3.67
N HIS A 43 10.61 15.02 -2.56
CA HIS A 43 11.04 16.00 -1.56
C HIS A 43 12.11 15.45 -0.60
N SER A 44 12.18 14.13 -0.43
CA SER A 44 13.10 13.48 0.50
C SER A 44 14.44 13.09 -0.11
N TYR A 45 14.47 12.88 -1.43
CA TYR A 45 15.64 12.44 -2.18
C TYR A 45 15.94 13.39 -3.33
N THR A 46 17.22 13.64 -3.56
CA THR A 46 17.69 14.37 -4.75
C THR A 46 17.55 13.50 -6.01
N PRO A 47 17.50 14.11 -7.21
CA PRO A 47 17.52 13.34 -8.46
C PRO A 47 18.71 12.38 -8.55
N SER A 48 19.89 12.79 -8.07
CA SER A 48 21.09 11.96 -8.08
C SER A 48 20.97 10.74 -7.17
N GLU A 49 20.38 10.88 -5.97
CA GLU A 49 20.14 9.75 -5.04
C GLU A 49 19.12 8.77 -5.62
N ILE A 50 18.10 9.26 -6.32
CA ILE A 50 17.10 8.39 -6.99
C ILE A 50 17.75 7.58 -8.13
N GLU A 51 18.61 8.20 -8.93
CA GLU A 51 19.33 7.49 -9.99
C GLU A 51 20.39 6.54 -9.43
N GLU A 52 21.07 6.90 -8.35
CA GLU A 52 21.95 5.98 -7.63
C GLU A 52 21.17 4.77 -7.11
N ALA A 53 20.01 4.97 -6.47
CA ALA A 53 19.13 3.89 -6.03
C ALA A 53 18.68 3.02 -7.21
N ALA A 54 18.41 3.59 -8.37
CA ALA A 54 18.00 2.84 -9.57
C ALA A 54 19.07 1.83 -10.02
N THR A 55 20.35 2.10 -9.76
CA THR A 55 21.45 1.16 -10.07
C THR A 55 21.42 -0.12 -9.23
N LEU A 56 20.71 -0.10 -8.10
CA LEU A 56 20.56 -1.27 -7.22
C LEU A 56 19.61 -2.33 -7.82
N MET A 57 18.78 -1.94 -8.78
CA MET A 57 17.76 -2.85 -9.33
C MET A 57 18.37 -4.05 -10.04
N GLN A 58 17.88 -5.25 -9.69
CA GLN A 58 18.34 -6.54 -10.20
C GLN A 58 17.17 -7.26 -10.91
N PRO A 59 16.97 -7.03 -12.22
CA PRO A 59 15.83 -7.59 -12.97
C PRO A 59 15.76 -9.13 -12.97
N GLU A 60 16.89 -9.80 -12.81
CA GLU A 60 16.97 -11.26 -12.73
C GLU A 60 16.25 -11.82 -11.49
N ARG A 61 16.06 -11.05 -10.42
CA ARG A 61 15.31 -11.45 -9.22
C ARG A 61 13.83 -11.67 -9.53
N ASN A 62 13.30 -11.17 -10.65
CA ASN A 62 11.96 -11.50 -11.11
C ASN A 62 11.77 -13.00 -11.39
N LYS A 63 12.86 -13.77 -11.58
CA LYS A 63 12.83 -15.21 -11.75
C LYS A 63 12.50 -15.98 -10.46
N LEU A 64 12.58 -15.33 -9.30
CA LEU A 64 12.21 -15.92 -8.01
C LEU A 64 10.70 -16.13 -7.88
N PHE A 65 9.89 -15.41 -8.66
CA PHE A 65 8.43 -15.54 -8.62
C PHE A 65 7.93 -16.71 -9.44
N ASN A 66 6.94 -17.40 -8.89
CA ASN A 66 6.09 -18.29 -9.69
C ASN A 66 5.01 -17.48 -10.46
N TYR A 67 4.22 -18.17 -11.28
CA TYR A 67 3.17 -17.50 -12.09
C TYR A 67 2.17 -16.76 -11.22
N SER A 68 1.64 -17.40 -10.17
CA SER A 68 0.61 -16.83 -9.30
C SER A 68 1.12 -15.59 -8.55
N GLY A 69 2.38 -15.60 -8.10
CA GLY A 69 2.99 -14.44 -7.45
C GLY A 69 3.11 -13.24 -8.40
N LEU A 70 3.59 -13.47 -9.63
CA LEU A 70 3.68 -12.42 -10.66
C LEU A 70 2.30 -11.86 -11.01
N ASP A 71 1.33 -12.73 -11.27
CA ASP A 71 -0.03 -12.34 -11.62
C ASP A 71 -0.69 -11.50 -10.50
N LEU A 72 -0.45 -11.90 -9.25
CA LEU A 72 -0.92 -11.15 -8.08
C LEU A 72 -0.28 -9.75 -7.99
N LEU A 73 1.05 -9.65 -8.18
CA LEU A 73 1.75 -8.36 -8.15
C LEU A 73 1.21 -7.44 -9.26
N MET A 74 1.11 -7.95 -10.47
CA MET A 74 0.60 -7.19 -11.61
C MET A 74 -0.83 -6.70 -11.42
N LYS A 75 -1.71 -7.52 -10.83
CA LYS A 75 -3.12 -7.18 -10.67
C LYS A 75 -3.42 -6.26 -9.49
N ARG A 76 -2.64 -6.35 -8.40
CA ARG A 76 -2.98 -5.69 -7.14
C ARG A 76 -2.00 -4.63 -6.66
N TYR A 77 -0.72 -4.75 -6.99
CA TYR A 77 0.31 -3.96 -6.32
C TYR A 77 0.99 -2.93 -7.23
N LEU A 78 1.31 -3.31 -8.48
CA LEU A 78 1.99 -2.42 -9.41
C LEU A 78 1.13 -1.20 -9.76
N ILE A 79 1.78 -0.05 -9.89
CA ILE A 79 1.13 1.20 -10.28
C ILE A 79 0.65 1.11 -11.72
N ARG A 80 -0.54 1.65 -11.95
CA ARG A 80 -1.17 1.76 -13.26
C ARG A 80 -1.50 3.21 -13.56
N THR A 81 -1.42 3.56 -14.84
CA THR A 81 -1.96 4.83 -15.34
C THR A 81 -3.48 4.83 -15.22
N TYR A 82 -4.10 6.00 -15.31
CA TYR A 82 -5.58 6.11 -15.35
C TYR A 82 -6.23 5.40 -16.55
N LYS A 83 -5.45 5.08 -17.59
CA LYS A 83 -5.89 4.24 -18.72
C LYS A 83 -5.82 2.74 -18.41
N GLY A 84 -5.31 2.34 -17.25
CA GLY A 84 -5.20 0.96 -16.81
C GLY A 84 -3.90 0.25 -17.19
N ASN A 85 -2.99 0.89 -17.94
CA ASN A 85 -1.69 0.33 -18.30
C ASN A 85 -0.77 0.26 -17.09
N VAL A 86 -0.06 -0.86 -16.91
CA VAL A 86 0.97 -0.97 -15.87
C VAL A 86 2.16 -0.11 -16.28
N ILE A 87 2.54 0.82 -15.40
CA ILE A 87 3.69 1.72 -15.62
C ILE A 87 4.89 1.38 -14.73
N GLU A 88 4.71 0.55 -13.74
CA GLU A 88 5.73 0.18 -12.78
C GLU A 88 6.09 -1.29 -12.92
N ASN A 89 7.39 -1.62 -12.92
CA ASN A 89 7.85 -3.01 -12.83
C ASN A 89 8.13 -3.47 -11.38
N ILE A 90 8.35 -4.77 -11.21
CA ILE A 90 8.45 -5.40 -9.87
C ILE A 90 9.65 -4.84 -9.10
N GLN A 91 10.79 -4.67 -9.75
CA GLN A 91 11.99 -4.17 -9.07
C GLN A 91 11.85 -2.70 -8.70
N GLU A 92 11.17 -1.92 -9.53
CA GLU A 92 10.82 -0.52 -9.21
C GLU A 92 9.85 -0.42 -8.04
N MET A 93 8.88 -1.34 -7.95
CA MET A 93 7.99 -1.44 -6.79
C MET A 93 8.78 -1.64 -5.50
N TYR A 94 9.68 -2.62 -5.47
CA TYR A 94 10.49 -2.87 -4.29
C TYR A 94 11.43 -1.72 -3.96
N LEU A 95 12.03 -1.11 -4.97
CA LEU A 95 12.88 0.07 -4.78
C LEU A 95 12.08 1.26 -4.23
N GLY A 96 10.89 1.52 -4.77
CA GLY A 96 10.01 2.57 -4.28
C GLY A 96 9.57 2.36 -2.82
N ILE A 97 9.31 1.11 -2.43
CA ILE A 97 9.04 0.75 -1.03
C ILE A 97 10.28 1.00 -0.16
N ALA A 98 11.46 0.61 -0.62
CA ALA A 98 12.71 0.83 0.10
C ALA A 98 13.01 2.32 0.30
N LEU A 99 12.86 3.14 -0.74
CA LEU A 99 12.96 4.59 -0.65
C LEU A 99 12.00 5.16 0.40
N HIS A 100 10.74 4.72 0.38
CA HIS A 100 9.75 5.18 1.37
C HIS A 100 10.15 4.81 2.80
N LEU A 101 10.53 3.56 3.04
CA LEU A 101 10.81 3.07 4.39
C LEU A 101 12.12 3.64 4.96
N ALA A 102 13.08 4.01 4.11
CA ALA A 102 14.34 4.61 4.52
C ALA A 102 14.28 6.13 4.73
N MET A 103 13.17 6.81 4.38
CA MET A 103 13.06 8.27 4.54
C MET A 103 13.35 8.80 5.95
N PRO A 104 12.94 8.13 7.06
CA PRO A 104 13.21 8.61 8.41
C PRO A 104 14.69 8.56 8.81
N GLU A 105 15.49 7.79 8.08
CA GLU A 105 16.92 7.63 8.40
C GLU A 105 17.68 8.92 8.08
N LYS A 106 18.41 9.43 9.07
CA LYS A 106 19.19 10.67 8.95
C LYS A 106 20.61 10.43 8.49
N GLU A 107 21.17 9.29 8.87
CA GLU A 107 22.53 8.88 8.54
C GLU A 107 22.46 7.63 7.66
N ASP A 108 23.36 7.52 6.69
CA ASP A 108 23.49 6.36 5.80
C ASP A 108 22.17 5.93 5.11
N ARG A 109 21.30 6.88 4.78
CA ARG A 109 19.98 6.62 4.21
C ARG A 109 20.05 5.70 3.00
N MET A 110 20.99 5.92 2.08
CA MET A 110 21.16 5.11 0.88
C MET A 110 21.57 3.67 1.20
N MET A 111 22.38 3.45 2.24
CA MET A 111 22.68 2.10 2.75
C MET A 111 21.40 1.39 3.24
N TRP A 112 20.48 2.10 3.90
CA TRP A 112 19.19 1.53 4.31
C TRP A 112 18.28 1.24 3.12
N VAL A 113 18.28 2.10 2.09
CA VAL A 113 17.57 1.82 0.83
C VAL A 113 18.06 0.51 0.21
N GLU A 114 19.38 0.32 0.09
CA GLU A 114 19.97 -0.90 -0.44
C GLU A 114 19.58 -2.13 0.38
N LYS A 115 19.75 -2.08 1.71
CA LYS A 115 19.41 -3.20 2.60
C LYS A 115 17.94 -3.59 2.51
N ILE A 116 17.03 -2.62 2.56
CA ILE A 116 15.59 -2.89 2.49
C ILE A 116 15.23 -3.44 1.10
N TYR A 117 15.75 -2.84 0.03
CA TYR A 117 15.55 -3.34 -1.32
C TYR A 117 16.03 -4.79 -1.47
N ASP A 118 17.21 -5.10 -0.98
CA ASP A 118 17.79 -6.44 -1.03
C ASP A 118 16.91 -7.49 -0.33
N LEU A 119 16.50 -7.21 0.90
CA LEU A 119 15.63 -8.11 1.67
C LEU A 119 14.30 -8.39 0.97
N LEU A 120 13.68 -7.34 0.41
CA LEU A 120 12.39 -7.44 -0.27
C LEU A 120 12.51 -8.14 -1.62
N SER A 121 13.47 -7.73 -2.44
CA SER A 121 13.62 -8.22 -3.81
C SER A 121 14.18 -9.65 -3.89
N LYS A 122 14.91 -10.09 -2.87
CA LYS A 122 15.35 -11.49 -2.68
C LYS A 122 14.25 -12.38 -2.08
N LEU A 123 13.11 -11.80 -1.69
CA LEU A 123 12.01 -12.49 -1.00
C LEU A 123 12.42 -13.10 0.36
N GLU A 124 13.43 -12.55 1.01
CA GLU A 124 13.82 -12.92 2.37
C GLU A 124 12.85 -12.38 3.41
N VAL A 125 12.22 -11.24 3.11
CA VAL A 125 11.16 -10.62 3.89
C VAL A 125 10.01 -10.24 2.96
N THR A 126 8.79 -10.42 3.43
CA THR A 126 7.58 -9.89 2.78
C THR A 126 6.89 -8.88 3.68
N MET A 127 6.26 -7.88 3.09
CA MET A 127 5.52 -6.86 3.82
C MET A 127 4.01 -7.13 3.78
N ALA A 128 3.29 -6.56 4.74
CA ALA A 128 1.83 -6.57 4.74
C ALA A 128 1.28 -5.87 3.48
N THR A 129 0.09 -6.30 3.04
CA THR A 129 -0.59 -5.75 1.86
C THR A 129 -0.60 -4.22 1.81
N PRO A 130 -0.92 -3.47 2.88
CA PRO A 130 -0.92 -2.01 2.81
C PRO A 130 0.46 -1.42 2.52
N THR A 131 1.54 -2.01 3.05
CA THR A 131 2.91 -1.56 2.75
C THR A 131 3.24 -1.78 1.27
N LEU A 132 2.99 -2.99 0.75
CA LEU A 132 3.23 -3.30 -0.67
C LEU A 132 2.40 -2.43 -1.61
N SER A 133 1.16 -2.11 -1.22
CA SER A 133 0.24 -1.33 -2.06
C SER A 133 0.46 0.17 -1.99
N ASN A 134 0.81 0.71 -0.81
CA ASN A 134 0.68 2.14 -0.52
C ASN A 134 2.00 2.84 -0.24
N ALA A 135 3.10 2.13 0.11
CA ALA A 135 4.37 2.73 0.57
C ALA A 135 5.00 3.69 -0.43
N ARG A 136 4.58 3.93 -1.56
CA ARG A 136 5.11 4.91 -2.53
C ARG A 136 4.03 5.74 -3.19
N LYS A 137 2.77 5.55 -2.75
CA LYS A 137 1.61 6.26 -3.31
C LYS A 137 1.25 7.47 -2.44
N PRO A 138 0.45 8.42 -2.95
CA PRO A 138 0.06 9.61 -2.19
C PRO A 138 -0.59 9.26 -0.84
N ASN A 139 -1.46 8.24 -0.81
CA ASN A 139 -2.07 7.74 0.41
C ASN A 139 -1.25 6.58 0.98
N HIS A 140 -0.23 6.89 1.74
CA HIS A 140 0.75 5.94 2.26
C HIS A 140 0.38 5.37 3.64
N GLN A 141 -0.85 4.90 3.80
CA GLN A 141 -1.28 4.15 4.98
C GLN A 141 -0.67 2.73 4.92
N LEU A 142 0.17 2.35 5.90
CA LEU A 142 0.97 1.13 5.87
C LEU A 142 0.51 0.06 6.86
N SER A 143 -0.36 0.41 7.82
CA SER A 143 -0.83 -0.54 8.85
C SER A 143 -1.90 -1.47 8.29
N SER A 144 -1.76 -2.78 8.57
CA SER A 144 -2.72 -3.78 8.12
C SER A 144 -3.89 -3.99 9.08
N CYS A 145 -3.68 -3.75 10.38
CA CYS A 145 -4.61 -4.14 11.44
C CYS A 145 -4.85 -2.99 12.42
N PHE A 146 -6.14 -2.76 12.69
CA PHE A 146 -6.61 -1.74 13.61
C PHE A 146 -7.59 -2.38 14.59
N ILE A 147 -7.72 -1.81 15.79
CA ILE A 147 -8.67 -2.24 16.82
C ILE A 147 -9.45 -1.02 17.30
N ASP A 148 -10.77 -1.13 17.36
CA ASP A 148 -11.65 -0.11 17.95
C ASP A 148 -12.55 -0.73 19.01
N THR A 149 -12.89 0.06 20.01
CA THR A 149 -13.90 -0.28 21.04
C THR A 149 -15.17 0.49 20.78
N VAL A 150 -16.22 -0.20 20.43
CA VAL A 150 -17.52 0.41 20.10
C VAL A 150 -18.20 0.92 21.37
N PRO A 151 -18.44 2.25 21.53
CA PRO A 151 -19.12 2.80 22.67
C PRO A 151 -20.62 2.46 22.68
N ASP A 152 -21.23 2.37 23.88
CA ASP A 152 -22.67 2.12 24.05
C ASP A 152 -23.50 3.39 23.82
N SER A 153 -23.40 3.96 22.63
CA SER A 153 -24.22 5.10 22.18
C SER A 153 -24.38 5.06 20.66
N LEU A 154 -25.53 5.56 20.17
CA LEU A 154 -25.80 5.61 18.72
C LEU A 154 -24.68 6.33 17.96
N LYS A 155 -24.28 7.51 18.44
CA LYS A 155 -23.19 8.30 17.83
C LYS A 155 -21.87 7.54 17.84
N GLY A 156 -21.55 6.83 18.94
CA GLY A 156 -20.33 6.06 19.07
C GLY A 156 -20.29 4.85 18.14
N ILE A 157 -21.41 4.13 18.01
CA ILE A 157 -21.53 2.97 17.12
C ILE A 157 -21.30 3.41 15.65
N TYR A 158 -22.01 4.45 15.20
CA TYR A 158 -21.83 4.93 13.82
C TYR A 158 -20.45 5.50 13.57
N ARG A 159 -19.82 6.17 14.54
CA ARG A 159 -18.41 6.61 14.41
C ARG A 159 -17.46 5.43 14.23
N SER A 160 -17.66 4.34 14.97
CA SER A 160 -16.83 3.14 14.79
C SER A 160 -17.03 2.49 13.41
N ILE A 161 -18.25 2.50 12.88
CA ILE A 161 -18.55 2.02 11.52
C ILE A 161 -17.89 2.93 10.46
N ASP A 162 -17.96 4.25 10.64
CA ASP A 162 -17.28 5.20 9.74
C ASP A 162 -15.75 4.98 9.76
N ASN A 163 -15.14 4.89 10.95
CA ASN A 163 -13.72 4.56 11.08
C ASN A 163 -13.36 3.26 10.37
N PHE A 164 -14.18 2.22 10.55
CA PHE A 164 -13.99 0.94 9.83
C PHE A 164 -14.00 1.13 8.31
N SER A 165 -14.96 1.91 7.80
CA SER A 165 -15.08 2.18 6.36
C SER A 165 -13.87 2.92 5.81
N GLN A 166 -13.35 3.93 6.56
CA GLN A 166 -12.15 4.68 6.17
C GLN A 166 -10.90 3.78 6.18
N VAL A 167 -10.70 2.97 7.21
CA VAL A 167 -9.58 2.04 7.30
C VAL A 167 -9.64 1.01 6.15
N SER A 168 -10.82 0.45 5.89
CA SER A 168 -11.05 -0.56 4.84
C SER A 168 -10.78 0.01 3.45
N LYS A 169 -11.16 1.26 3.19
CA LYS A 169 -10.92 1.97 1.92
C LYS A 169 -9.45 1.98 1.53
N PHE A 170 -8.54 2.07 2.51
CA PHE A 170 -7.10 2.09 2.29
C PHE A 170 -6.40 0.75 2.53
N GLY A 171 -7.16 -0.35 2.54
CA GLY A 171 -6.63 -1.72 2.61
C GLY A 171 -6.29 -2.22 4.01
N GLY A 172 -6.68 -1.49 5.07
CA GLY A 172 -6.55 -1.95 6.44
C GLY A 172 -7.72 -2.83 6.89
N GLY A 173 -7.47 -3.78 7.79
CA GLY A 173 -8.50 -4.54 8.49
C GLY A 173 -8.77 -3.95 9.87
N MET A 174 -10.01 -3.97 10.34
CA MET A 174 -10.37 -3.43 11.65
C MET A 174 -11.17 -4.43 12.48
N GLY A 175 -10.66 -4.78 13.65
CA GLY A 175 -11.40 -5.51 14.68
C GLY A 175 -12.20 -4.56 15.56
N MET A 176 -13.51 -4.80 15.67
CA MET A 176 -14.38 -3.98 16.51
C MET A 176 -14.84 -4.76 17.76
N TYR A 177 -14.54 -4.25 18.94
CA TYR A 177 -14.98 -4.82 20.20
C TYR A 177 -16.31 -4.24 20.64
N PHE A 178 -17.36 -5.06 20.61
CA PHE A 178 -18.72 -4.68 20.97
C PHE A 178 -19.12 -4.97 22.44
N GLY A 179 -18.20 -5.44 23.27
CA GLY A 179 -18.50 -5.85 24.63
C GLY A 179 -19.01 -4.74 25.56
N LYS A 180 -18.89 -3.47 25.16
CA LYS A 180 -19.45 -2.33 25.88
C LYS A 180 -20.90 -2.01 25.51
N VAL A 181 -21.37 -2.50 24.35
CA VAL A 181 -22.74 -2.26 23.89
C VAL A 181 -23.71 -3.08 24.73
N ARG A 182 -24.76 -2.45 25.24
CA ARG A 182 -25.77 -3.09 26.09
C ARG A 182 -26.43 -4.28 25.45
N ALA A 183 -26.76 -5.28 26.26
CA ALA A 183 -27.43 -6.50 25.82
C ALA A 183 -28.86 -6.25 25.34
N THR A 184 -29.42 -7.24 24.64
CA THR A 184 -30.84 -7.26 24.28
C THR A 184 -31.69 -7.15 25.53
N GLY A 185 -32.76 -6.34 25.49
CA GLY A 185 -33.64 -6.09 26.61
C GLY A 185 -33.10 -5.06 27.62
N GLY A 186 -31.91 -4.48 27.37
CA GLY A 186 -31.37 -3.43 28.22
C GLY A 186 -32.22 -2.16 28.21
N ASN A 187 -31.92 -1.27 29.16
CA ASN A 187 -32.65 -0.01 29.37
C ASN A 187 -32.18 1.09 28.42
N ILE A 188 -33.09 1.80 27.74
CA ILE A 188 -32.79 2.98 26.94
C ILE A 188 -33.65 4.14 27.42
N ARG A 189 -33.04 5.22 27.96
CA ARG A 189 -33.73 6.43 28.44
C ARG A 189 -34.85 6.13 29.44
N GLY A 190 -34.65 5.16 30.34
CA GLY A 190 -35.67 4.76 31.33
C GLY A 190 -36.67 3.71 30.83
N PHE A 191 -36.72 3.40 29.52
CA PHE A 191 -37.59 2.36 29.00
C PHE A 191 -36.88 1.01 29.07
N LYS A 192 -37.48 0.06 29.79
CA LYS A 192 -36.96 -1.31 29.96
C LYS A 192 -37.29 -2.15 28.74
N GLY A 193 -36.42 -3.09 28.40
CA GLY A 193 -36.69 -4.12 27.40
C GLY A 193 -36.58 -3.68 25.92
N VAL A 194 -36.13 -2.44 25.63
CA VAL A 194 -36.14 -1.88 24.26
C VAL A 194 -34.84 -2.02 23.53
N ALA A 195 -33.73 -2.33 24.18
CA ALA A 195 -32.46 -2.51 23.49
C ALA A 195 -32.47 -3.71 22.56
N GLY A 196 -32.03 -3.52 21.31
CA GLY A 196 -31.96 -4.60 20.30
C GLY A 196 -30.72 -5.49 20.42
N GLY A 197 -29.77 -5.13 21.29
CA GLY A 197 -28.53 -5.86 21.52
C GLY A 197 -27.51 -5.73 20.40
N VAL A 198 -26.36 -6.38 20.60
CA VAL A 198 -25.16 -6.27 19.76
C VAL A 198 -25.35 -6.78 18.34
N ILE A 199 -26.07 -7.91 18.17
CA ILE A 199 -26.18 -8.62 16.88
C ILE A 199 -26.74 -7.72 15.77
N ARG A 200 -27.68 -6.83 16.10
CA ARG A 200 -28.26 -5.90 15.12
C ARG A 200 -27.23 -4.90 14.59
N TRP A 201 -26.32 -4.44 15.47
CA TRP A 201 -25.26 -3.51 15.09
C TRP A 201 -24.13 -4.16 14.30
N MET A 202 -23.84 -5.44 14.56
CA MET A 202 -22.84 -6.20 13.81
C MET A 202 -23.28 -6.55 12.36
N LYS A 203 -24.56 -6.39 12.04
CA LYS A 203 -25.10 -6.67 10.70
C LYS A 203 -25.20 -5.43 9.81
N LEU A 204 -24.82 -4.27 10.29
CA LEU A 204 -24.71 -3.03 9.50
C LEU A 204 -23.43 -3.03 8.70
#